data_3a3672c0f3ffe93a3430c809a5bcd579
#
_entry.id   3a3672c0f3ffe93a3430c809a5bcd579
#
_cell.length_a   1.000
_cell.length_b   1.000
_cell.length_c   1.000
_cell.angle_alpha   90.00
_cell.angle_beta   90.00
_cell.angle_gamma   90.00
#
_symmetry.space_group_name_H-M   'P 1'
#
loop_
_entity.id
_entity.type
_entity.pdbx_description
1 polymer ?
#
loop_
_entity_poly.entity_id
_entity_poly.type
_entity_poly.pdbx_seq_one_letter_code
_entity_poly.pdbx_strand_id
1 'polypeptide(L)'
;MMPVTNVLLLFVLWQGDLNSLLTRAAAGDCSGVSPQLARMWATPGDSQSRRLAGLALAQCRIAAKQFPEAGSVVGELERDFPADADVLYVSAAYHLKAWNDAVYRMYKNAPASYRVDQLSAEVFETQGKYTEAIAEYRKAIAKNSKGIDLHYRLARALLAQSHDASALEQARQEFAAELRLNPADAVAEYQVGQILTTQLKPAEAAAHFERAVQLRPDFAEALIAVAKIRSGAKRYPEAVVLLERAVKAQPNAEAAHYNLMVAYRNAGRAEDAQREKTEIDRIQKPPEGEFTNFLKRLGGPPPPK
;
A
#
# COMPACT_ATOMS: atom_id res chain seq x y z
N MET A 1 -33.49 -31.55 31.99
CA MET A 1 -32.74 -32.35 30.99
C MET A 1 -33.61 -32.43 29.74
N MET A 2 -33.33 -31.62 28.70
CA MET A 2 -33.98 -31.81 27.40
C MET A 2 -33.37 -33.04 26.71
N PRO A 3 -34.17 -33.91 26.09
CA PRO A 3 -33.63 -35.12 25.46
C PRO A 3 -32.77 -34.74 24.24
N VAL A 4 -31.60 -35.38 24.16
CA VAL A 4 -30.57 -35.20 23.12
C VAL A 4 -31.14 -35.36 21.68
N THR A 5 -32.24 -36.12 21.53
CA THR A 5 -32.97 -36.30 20.26
C THR A 5 -33.59 -35.05 19.68
N ASN A 6 -34.04 -34.07 20.50
CA ASN A 6 -34.62 -32.84 20.00
C ASN A 6 -33.55 -31.84 19.50
N VAL A 7 -32.34 -31.89 20.01
CA VAL A 7 -31.23 -31.03 19.59
C VAL A 7 -30.71 -31.47 18.21
N LEU A 8 -30.60 -32.78 17.97
CA LEU A 8 -30.17 -33.34 16.69
C LEU A 8 -31.21 -33.04 15.54
N LEU A 9 -32.50 -33.20 15.85
CA LEU A 9 -33.57 -32.86 14.85
C LEU A 9 -33.60 -31.38 14.50
N LEU A 10 -33.41 -30.50 15.47
CA LEU A 10 -33.30 -29.05 15.23
C LEU A 10 -32.07 -28.70 14.39
N PHE A 11 -30.94 -29.38 14.60
CA PHE A 11 -29.71 -29.16 13.86
C PHE A 11 -29.83 -29.61 12.38
N VAL A 12 -30.47 -30.75 12.10
CA VAL A 12 -30.70 -31.27 10.73
C VAL A 12 -31.69 -30.40 9.98
N LEU A 13 -32.77 -29.93 10.60
CA LEU A 13 -33.72 -28.99 10.00
C LEU A 13 -33.06 -27.66 9.70
N TRP A 14 -32.17 -27.17 10.58
CA TRP A 14 -31.46 -25.91 10.42
C TRP A 14 -30.43 -25.94 9.26
N GLN A 15 -29.73 -27.07 9.08
CA GLN A 15 -28.81 -27.26 7.93
C GLN A 15 -29.57 -27.38 6.58
N GLY A 16 -30.74 -28.02 6.56
CA GLY A 16 -31.59 -28.07 5.36
C GLY A 16 -32.05 -26.69 4.91
N ASP A 17 -32.45 -25.85 5.87
CA ASP A 17 -32.84 -24.47 5.62
C ASP A 17 -31.65 -23.62 5.10
N LEU A 18 -30.45 -23.74 5.67
CA LEU A 18 -29.27 -23.01 5.23
C LEU A 18 -28.91 -23.33 3.77
N ASN A 19 -28.83 -24.63 3.40
CA ASN A 19 -28.50 -25.03 2.04
C ASN A 19 -29.51 -24.47 1.01
N SER A 20 -30.81 -24.46 1.35
CA SER A 20 -31.85 -23.86 0.52
C SER A 20 -31.62 -22.36 0.36
N LEU A 21 -31.28 -21.63 1.44
CA LEU A 21 -31.00 -20.21 1.38
C LEU A 21 -29.75 -19.89 0.57
N LEU A 22 -28.68 -20.68 0.71
CA LEU A 22 -27.46 -20.52 -0.05
C LEU A 22 -27.68 -20.73 -1.56
N THR A 23 -28.45 -21.77 -1.93
CA THR A 23 -28.82 -22.04 -3.33
C THR A 23 -29.64 -20.89 -3.94
N ARG A 24 -30.60 -20.37 -3.22
CA ARG A 24 -31.41 -19.22 -3.64
C ARG A 24 -30.58 -17.93 -3.73
N ALA A 25 -29.69 -17.68 -2.77
CA ALA A 25 -28.75 -16.57 -2.83
C ALA A 25 -27.87 -16.63 -4.07
N ALA A 26 -27.30 -17.80 -4.35
CA ALA A 26 -26.47 -18.05 -5.54
C ALA A 26 -27.26 -17.88 -6.85
N ALA A 27 -28.56 -18.16 -6.84
CA ALA A 27 -29.47 -17.91 -7.95
C ALA A 27 -29.91 -16.44 -8.08
N GLY A 28 -29.47 -15.55 -7.18
CA GLY A 28 -29.75 -14.12 -7.20
C GLY A 28 -31.00 -13.68 -6.42
N ASP A 29 -31.68 -14.59 -5.71
CA ASP A 29 -32.84 -14.25 -4.86
C ASP A 29 -32.39 -13.62 -3.53
N CYS A 30 -31.64 -12.53 -3.62
CA CYS A 30 -31.10 -11.85 -2.44
C CYS A 30 -32.18 -11.19 -1.57
N SER A 31 -33.24 -10.65 -2.18
CA SER A 31 -34.33 -10.00 -1.43
C SER A 31 -35.13 -11.00 -0.60
N GLY A 32 -35.35 -12.19 -1.12
CA GLY A 32 -36.09 -13.25 -0.44
C GLY A 32 -35.32 -13.94 0.69
N VAL A 33 -33.98 -13.95 0.64
CA VAL A 33 -33.16 -14.72 1.60
C VAL A 33 -32.40 -13.87 2.62
N SER A 34 -32.09 -12.59 2.32
CA SER A 34 -31.30 -11.74 3.22
C SER A 34 -31.82 -11.63 4.65
N PRO A 35 -33.15 -11.50 4.90
CA PRO A 35 -33.65 -11.43 6.28
C PRO A 35 -33.40 -12.71 7.08
N GLN A 36 -33.44 -13.87 6.41
CA GLN A 36 -33.19 -15.18 7.05
C GLN A 36 -31.69 -15.40 7.29
N LEU A 37 -30.86 -15.09 6.27
CA LEU A 37 -29.40 -15.13 6.41
C LEU A 37 -28.89 -14.20 7.51
N ALA A 38 -29.48 -12.99 7.65
CA ALA A 38 -29.14 -12.04 8.68
C ALA A 38 -29.46 -12.58 10.09
N ARG A 39 -30.59 -13.24 10.24
CA ARG A 39 -30.93 -13.92 11.51
C ARG A 39 -29.97 -15.04 11.85
N MET A 40 -29.63 -15.88 10.86
CA MET A 40 -28.67 -16.97 11.04
C MET A 40 -27.27 -16.44 11.38
N TRP A 41 -26.84 -15.35 10.73
CA TRP A 41 -25.57 -14.69 11.02
C TRP A 41 -25.52 -14.13 12.44
N ALA A 42 -26.61 -13.51 12.92
CA ALA A 42 -26.68 -12.91 14.25
C ALA A 42 -26.87 -13.92 15.39
N THR A 43 -27.33 -15.13 15.09
CA THR A 43 -27.60 -16.15 16.11
C THR A 43 -26.31 -16.94 16.39
N PRO A 44 -25.92 -17.13 17.67
CA PRO A 44 -24.85 -18.04 18.03
C PRO A 44 -25.17 -19.46 17.54
N GLY A 45 -24.25 -20.04 16.75
CA GLY A 45 -24.40 -21.35 16.14
C GLY A 45 -23.04 -21.98 15.85
N ASP A 46 -23.04 -23.06 15.08
CA ASP A 46 -21.77 -23.62 14.64
C ASP A 46 -21.03 -22.63 13.70
N SER A 47 -19.71 -22.60 13.84
CA SER A 47 -18.84 -21.68 13.15
C SER A 47 -18.96 -21.76 11.62
N GLN A 48 -19.15 -22.97 11.09
CA GLN A 48 -19.25 -23.18 9.64
C GLN A 48 -20.56 -22.67 9.05
N SER A 49 -21.69 -22.95 9.69
CA SER A 49 -22.99 -22.44 9.23
C SER A 49 -23.07 -20.91 9.34
N ARG A 50 -22.53 -20.34 10.42
CA ARG A 50 -22.44 -18.90 10.60
C ARG A 50 -21.57 -18.27 9.50
N ARG A 51 -20.40 -18.84 9.20
CA ARG A 51 -19.54 -18.40 8.10
C ARG A 51 -20.27 -18.40 6.76
N LEU A 52 -20.93 -19.49 6.39
CA LEU A 52 -21.64 -19.60 5.11
C LEU A 52 -22.80 -18.61 5.02
N ALA A 53 -23.58 -18.43 6.10
CA ALA A 53 -24.65 -17.44 6.13
C ALA A 53 -24.10 -16.00 6.00
N GLY A 54 -22.99 -15.69 6.68
CA GLY A 54 -22.33 -14.38 6.58
C GLY A 54 -21.81 -14.10 5.18
N LEU A 55 -21.14 -15.05 4.53
CA LEU A 55 -20.66 -14.91 3.16
C LEU A 55 -21.81 -14.64 2.17
N ALA A 56 -22.88 -15.41 2.23
CA ALA A 56 -24.04 -15.23 1.36
C ALA A 56 -24.75 -13.90 1.62
N LEU A 57 -24.89 -13.51 2.89
CA LEU A 57 -25.47 -12.23 3.29
C LEU A 57 -24.63 -11.05 2.79
N ALA A 58 -23.29 -11.11 2.94
CA ALA A 58 -22.39 -10.08 2.42
C ALA A 58 -22.50 -9.94 0.92
N GLN A 59 -22.48 -11.04 0.17
CA GLN A 59 -22.63 -11.05 -1.30
C GLN A 59 -23.97 -10.44 -1.73
N CYS A 60 -25.08 -10.80 -1.07
CA CYS A 60 -26.41 -10.23 -1.34
C CYS A 60 -26.45 -8.72 -1.08
N ARG A 61 -25.88 -8.25 0.03
CA ARG A 61 -25.84 -6.81 0.35
C ARG A 61 -24.96 -6.04 -0.63
N ILE A 62 -23.84 -6.61 -1.06
CA ILE A 62 -22.99 -6.03 -2.10
C ILE A 62 -23.75 -5.90 -3.43
N ALA A 63 -24.47 -6.94 -3.83
CA ALA A 63 -25.29 -6.93 -5.05
C ALA A 63 -26.39 -5.88 -5.00
N ALA A 64 -27.01 -5.70 -3.83
CA ALA A 64 -28.03 -4.68 -3.57
C ALA A 64 -27.46 -3.26 -3.37
N LYS A 65 -26.12 -3.06 -3.44
CA LYS A 65 -25.41 -1.80 -3.15
C LYS A 65 -25.64 -1.26 -1.73
N GLN A 66 -25.97 -2.14 -0.79
CA GLN A 66 -26.09 -1.84 0.63
C GLN A 66 -24.71 -1.90 1.29
N PHE A 67 -23.80 -0.98 0.87
CA PHE A 67 -22.39 -1.04 1.25
C PHE A 67 -22.14 -0.84 2.75
N PRO A 68 -22.84 0.03 3.49
CA PRO A 68 -22.65 0.13 4.94
C PRO A 68 -22.93 -1.19 5.66
N GLU A 69 -24.05 -1.83 5.33
CA GLU A 69 -24.48 -3.08 5.93
C GLU A 69 -23.60 -4.25 5.48
N ALA A 70 -23.17 -4.26 4.21
CA ALA A 70 -22.22 -5.24 3.70
C ALA A 70 -20.88 -5.13 4.43
N GLY A 71 -20.39 -3.91 4.64
CA GLY A 71 -19.13 -3.65 5.34
C GLY A 71 -19.10 -4.13 6.78
N SER A 72 -20.24 -4.01 7.50
CA SER A 72 -20.37 -4.57 8.85
C SER A 72 -20.18 -6.09 8.86
N VAL A 73 -20.87 -6.80 7.95
CA VAL A 73 -20.74 -8.28 7.86
C VAL A 73 -19.35 -8.71 7.42
N VAL A 74 -18.77 -8.01 6.43
CA VAL A 74 -17.42 -8.31 5.94
C VAL A 74 -16.39 -8.12 7.06
N GLY A 75 -16.43 -7.02 7.80
CA GLY A 75 -15.50 -6.75 8.90
C GLY A 75 -15.60 -7.76 10.06
N GLU A 76 -16.81 -8.29 10.32
CA GLU A 76 -16.97 -9.37 11.29
C GLU A 76 -16.43 -10.71 10.76
N LEU A 77 -16.67 -11.01 9.46
CA LEU A 77 -16.13 -12.21 8.81
C LEU A 77 -14.59 -12.21 8.84
N GLU A 78 -13.94 -11.08 8.51
CA GLU A 78 -12.49 -10.96 8.54
C GLU A 78 -11.92 -11.15 9.96
N ARG A 79 -12.62 -10.66 10.97
CA ARG A 79 -12.21 -10.84 12.37
C ARG A 79 -12.32 -12.30 12.83
N ASP A 80 -13.43 -12.95 12.46
CA ASP A 80 -13.74 -14.30 12.92
C ASP A 80 -13.03 -15.38 12.09
N PHE A 81 -12.70 -15.08 10.80
CA PHE A 81 -12.10 -16.01 9.84
C PHE A 81 -10.99 -15.34 9.00
N PRO A 82 -9.92 -14.80 9.63
CA PRO A 82 -8.94 -13.93 8.97
C PRO A 82 -8.10 -14.60 7.88
N ALA A 83 -7.99 -15.92 7.87
CA ALA A 83 -7.23 -16.68 6.87
C ALA A 83 -8.11 -17.47 5.89
N ASP A 84 -9.42 -17.28 5.94
CA ASP A 84 -10.35 -18.01 5.07
C ASP A 84 -10.37 -17.40 3.67
N ALA A 85 -10.10 -18.20 2.64
CA ALA A 85 -9.99 -17.74 1.27
C ALA A 85 -11.30 -17.16 0.72
N ASP A 86 -12.45 -17.73 1.08
CA ASP A 86 -13.76 -17.22 0.62
C ASP A 86 -14.08 -15.88 1.28
N VAL A 87 -13.71 -15.72 2.56
CA VAL A 87 -13.87 -14.44 3.28
C VAL A 87 -12.98 -13.37 2.65
N LEU A 88 -11.71 -13.67 2.40
CA LEU A 88 -10.79 -12.74 1.74
C LEU A 88 -11.25 -12.37 0.33
N TYR A 89 -11.81 -13.33 -0.43
CA TYR A 89 -12.37 -13.06 -1.75
C TYR A 89 -13.60 -12.14 -1.69
N VAL A 90 -14.54 -12.39 -0.79
CA VAL A 90 -15.73 -11.55 -0.61
C VAL A 90 -15.35 -10.15 -0.11
N SER A 91 -14.38 -10.06 0.78
CA SER A 91 -13.82 -8.79 1.23
C SER A 91 -13.22 -7.99 0.07
N ALA A 92 -12.38 -8.60 -0.76
CA ALA A 92 -11.80 -7.94 -1.93
C ALA A 92 -12.90 -7.45 -2.89
N ALA A 93 -13.92 -8.28 -3.15
CA ALA A 93 -15.06 -7.92 -3.99
C ALA A 93 -15.88 -6.76 -3.41
N TYR A 94 -16.08 -6.74 -2.08
CA TYR A 94 -16.73 -5.64 -1.37
C TYR A 94 -15.97 -4.33 -1.55
N HIS A 95 -14.66 -4.31 -1.22
CA HIS A 95 -13.86 -3.11 -1.30
C HIS A 95 -13.81 -2.53 -2.72
N LEU A 96 -13.68 -3.38 -3.74
CA LEU A 96 -13.69 -2.94 -5.14
C LEU A 96 -15.02 -2.29 -5.52
N LYS A 97 -16.16 -2.91 -5.16
CA LYS A 97 -17.49 -2.40 -5.52
C LYS A 97 -17.87 -1.15 -4.72
N ALA A 98 -17.54 -1.11 -3.43
CA ALA A 98 -17.75 0.06 -2.59
C ALA A 98 -16.91 1.26 -3.05
N TRP A 99 -15.66 1.03 -3.47
CA TRP A 99 -14.81 2.06 -4.07
C TRP A 99 -15.41 2.61 -5.36
N ASN A 100 -15.84 1.75 -6.29
CA ASN A 100 -16.48 2.16 -7.53
C ASN A 100 -17.75 3.00 -7.30
N ASP A 101 -18.57 2.61 -6.32
CA ASP A 101 -19.78 3.37 -5.96
C ASP A 101 -19.42 4.74 -5.37
N ALA A 102 -18.42 4.81 -4.49
CA ALA A 102 -17.95 6.06 -3.90
C ALA A 102 -17.42 7.01 -4.98
N VAL A 103 -16.62 6.51 -5.93
CA VAL A 103 -16.12 7.26 -7.09
C VAL A 103 -17.28 7.81 -7.93
N TYR A 104 -18.25 6.96 -8.25
CA TYR A 104 -19.44 7.37 -9.02
C TYR A 104 -20.23 8.47 -8.29
N ARG A 105 -20.47 8.30 -6.99
CA ARG A 105 -21.18 9.32 -6.17
C ARG A 105 -20.40 10.63 -6.09
N MET A 106 -19.08 10.58 -5.96
CA MET A 106 -18.22 11.76 -5.96
C MET A 106 -18.32 12.51 -7.28
N TYR A 107 -18.19 11.80 -8.41
CA TYR A 107 -18.32 12.37 -9.74
C TYR A 107 -19.72 12.98 -9.98
N LYS A 108 -20.79 12.29 -9.54
CA LYS A 108 -22.17 12.75 -9.72
C LYS A 108 -22.50 13.97 -8.85
N ASN A 109 -22.07 13.98 -7.59
CA ASN A 109 -22.49 14.97 -6.61
C ASN A 109 -21.55 16.16 -6.48
N ALA A 110 -20.30 16.01 -6.88
CA ALA A 110 -19.27 17.04 -6.76
C ALA A 110 -18.32 17.06 -7.99
N PRO A 111 -18.84 17.14 -9.24
CA PRO A 111 -18.02 17.04 -10.45
C PRO A 111 -16.97 18.14 -10.57
N ALA A 112 -17.19 19.30 -9.97
CA ALA A 112 -16.26 20.43 -9.96
C ALA A 112 -15.18 20.32 -8.85
N SER A 113 -15.23 19.30 -8.00
CA SER A 113 -14.28 19.12 -6.91
C SER A 113 -12.88 18.79 -7.46
N TYR A 114 -11.85 19.42 -6.89
CA TYR A 114 -10.46 19.06 -7.18
C TYR A 114 -10.13 17.58 -6.92
N ARG A 115 -10.92 16.92 -6.04
CA ARG A 115 -10.76 15.50 -5.76
C ARG A 115 -11.13 14.61 -6.93
N VAL A 116 -12.05 15.06 -7.81
CA VAL A 116 -12.37 14.34 -9.06
C VAL A 116 -11.17 14.36 -9.99
N ASP A 117 -10.55 15.53 -10.17
CA ASP A 117 -9.34 15.65 -10.99
C ASP A 117 -8.17 14.85 -10.39
N GLN A 118 -7.99 14.93 -9.07
CA GLN A 118 -6.96 14.14 -8.38
C GLN A 118 -7.16 12.64 -8.61
N LEU A 119 -8.37 12.12 -8.43
CA LEU A 119 -8.66 10.71 -8.65
C LEU A 119 -8.47 10.31 -10.11
N SER A 120 -8.85 11.17 -11.06
CA SER A 120 -8.60 10.95 -12.49
C SER A 120 -7.11 10.83 -12.76
N ALA A 121 -6.29 11.71 -12.18
CA ALA A 121 -4.84 11.65 -12.28
C ALA A 121 -4.27 10.34 -11.73
N GLU A 122 -4.71 9.92 -10.54
CA GLU A 122 -4.28 8.65 -9.92
C GLU A 122 -4.64 7.43 -10.79
N VAL A 123 -5.81 7.43 -11.42
CA VAL A 123 -6.20 6.38 -12.37
C VAL A 123 -5.31 6.39 -13.61
N PHE A 124 -4.97 7.57 -14.17
CA PHE A 124 -4.04 7.66 -15.30
C PHE A 124 -2.63 7.20 -14.92
N GLU A 125 -2.14 7.49 -13.70
CA GLU A 125 -0.85 6.97 -13.20
C GLU A 125 -0.83 5.43 -13.21
N THR A 126 -1.89 4.77 -12.72
CA THR A 126 -1.96 3.30 -12.70
C THR A 126 -1.93 2.68 -14.11
N GLN A 127 -2.34 3.45 -15.12
CA GLN A 127 -2.30 3.05 -16.53
C GLN A 127 -0.99 3.43 -17.23
N GLY A 128 -0.04 4.08 -16.54
CA GLY A 128 1.18 4.61 -17.13
C GLY A 128 0.98 5.83 -18.05
N LYS A 129 -0.21 6.45 -18.01
CA LYS A 129 -0.57 7.61 -18.81
C LYS A 129 -0.19 8.91 -18.08
N TYR A 130 1.12 9.12 -17.96
CA TYR A 130 1.64 10.22 -17.13
C TYR A 130 1.32 11.60 -17.71
N THR A 131 1.20 11.77 -19.03
CA THR A 131 0.82 13.05 -19.64
C THR A 131 -0.57 13.48 -19.19
N GLU A 132 -1.52 12.56 -19.23
CA GLU A 132 -2.90 12.79 -18.80
C GLU A 132 -2.95 13.00 -17.27
N ALA A 133 -2.20 12.20 -16.50
CA ALA A 133 -2.11 12.35 -15.05
C ALA A 133 -1.61 13.75 -14.65
N ILE A 134 -0.55 14.23 -15.27
CA ILE A 134 0.01 15.58 -15.05
C ILE A 134 -1.03 16.66 -15.35
N ALA A 135 -1.79 16.52 -16.44
CA ALA A 135 -2.82 17.48 -16.79
C ALA A 135 -3.93 17.54 -15.73
N GLU A 136 -4.36 16.39 -15.20
CA GLU A 136 -5.38 16.32 -14.17
C GLU A 136 -4.88 16.84 -12.82
N TYR A 137 -3.63 16.51 -12.41
CA TYR A 137 -3.05 17.09 -11.17
C TYR A 137 -2.95 18.62 -11.27
N ARG A 138 -2.59 19.19 -12.43
CA ARG A 138 -2.58 20.65 -12.63
C ARG A 138 -3.97 21.27 -12.47
N LYS A 139 -5.03 20.59 -12.96
CA LYS A 139 -6.42 21.03 -12.75
C LYS A 139 -6.79 20.98 -11.26
N ALA A 140 -6.42 19.90 -10.56
CA ALA A 140 -6.66 19.77 -9.12
C ALA A 140 -5.99 20.90 -8.33
N ILE A 141 -4.73 21.21 -8.63
CA ILE A 141 -3.97 22.30 -7.99
C ILE A 141 -4.60 23.66 -8.31
N ALA A 142 -5.03 23.90 -9.55
CA ALA A 142 -5.71 25.15 -9.93
C ALA A 142 -7.01 25.37 -9.13
N LYS A 143 -7.74 24.30 -8.81
CA LYS A 143 -8.95 24.35 -7.97
C LYS A 143 -8.66 24.43 -6.48
N ASN A 144 -7.56 23.87 -6.03
CA ASN A 144 -7.13 23.85 -4.61
C ASN A 144 -5.60 23.92 -4.48
N SER A 145 -5.07 25.13 -4.55
CA SER A 145 -3.62 25.40 -4.45
C SER A 145 -3.00 25.09 -3.07
N LYS A 146 -3.81 24.82 -2.06
CA LYS A 146 -3.38 24.44 -0.70
C LYS A 146 -3.61 22.95 -0.41
N GLY A 147 -3.96 22.16 -1.42
CA GLY A 147 -4.16 20.72 -1.27
C GLY A 147 -2.85 20.03 -0.96
N ILE A 148 -2.71 19.51 0.25
CA ILE A 148 -1.55 18.70 0.66
C ILE A 148 -1.45 17.49 -0.29
N ASP A 149 -0.23 17.07 -0.60
CA ASP A 149 0.14 15.98 -1.50
C ASP A 149 -0.10 16.23 -3.01
N LEU A 150 -0.82 17.27 -3.43
CA LEU A 150 -1.08 17.49 -4.85
C LEU A 150 0.19 17.85 -5.61
N HIS A 151 0.99 18.75 -5.07
CA HIS A 151 2.29 19.13 -5.64
C HIS A 151 3.28 17.96 -5.62
N TYR A 152 3.31 17.18 -4.51
CA TYR A 152 4.12 15.97 -4.40
C TYR A 152 3.78 14.95 -5.49
N ARG A 153 2.48 14.68 -5.72
CA ARG A 153 2.01 13.75 -6.75
C ARG A 153 2.32 14.24 -8.16
N LEU A 154 2.11 15.52 -8.43
CA LEU A 154 2.48 16.12 -9.71
C LEU A 154 3.97 15.98 -9.98
N ALA A 155 4.83 16.28 -9.00
CA ALA A 155 6.27 16.11 -9.12
C ALA A 155 6.67 14.66 -9.46
N ARG A 156 6.07 13.69 -8.78
CA ARG A 156 6.29 12.26 -9.06
C ARG A 156 5.84 11.87 -10.47
N ALA A 157 4.69 12.34 -10.91
CA ALA A 157 4.19 12.05 -12.26
C ALA A 157 5.11 12.65 -13.35
N LEU A 158 5.66 13.85 -13.12
CA LEU A 158 6.66 14.47 -14.00
C LEU A 158 7.93 13.62 -14.10
N LEU A 159 8.46 13.13 -12.97
CA LEU A 159 9.62 12.24 -12.95
C LEU A 159 9.32 10.88 -13.59
N ALA A 160 8.10 10.34 -13.42
CA ALA A 160 7.71 9.09 -14.05
C ALA A 160 7.56 9.21 -15.57
N GLN A 161 7.18 10.40 -16.06
CA GLN A 161 7.09 10.68 -17.50
C GLN A 161 8.45 10.82 -18.16
N SER A 162 9.36 11.58 -17.57
CA SER A 162 10.69 11.84 -18.11
C SER A 162 11.69 12.21 -17.02
N HIS A 163 12.97 11.94 -17.29
CA HIS A 163 14.11 12.35 -16.47
C HIS A 163 15.00 13.37 -17.16
N ASP A 164 14.49 14.06 -18.19
CA ASP A 164 15.22 15.15 -18.83
C ASP A 164 15.35 16.39 -17.91
N ALA A 165 16.22 17.32 -18.27
CA ALA A 165 16.50 18.48 -17.44
C ALA A 165 15.26 19.36 -17.17
N SER A 166 14.31 19.41 -18.11
CA SER A 166 13.05 20.15 -17.94
C SER A 166 12.12 19.50 -16.94
N ALA A 167 11.94 18.16 -17.04
CA ALA A 167 11.13 17.40 -16.12
C ALA A 167 11.70 17.43 -14.69
N LEU A 168 13.03 17.27 -14.55
CA LEU A 168 13.71 17.39 -13.26
C LEU A 168 13.50 18.76 -12.62
N GLU A 169 13.61 19.84 -13.38
CA GLU A 169 13.40 21.19 -12.84
C GLU A 169 11.94 21.45 -12.47
N GLN A 170 10.98 21.03 -13.30
CA GLN A 170 9.56 21.14 -12.97
C GLN A 170 9.23 20.34 -11.71
N ALA A 171 9.69 19.10 -11.61
CA ALA A 171 9.47 18.27 -10.43
C ALA A 171 10.07 18.90 -9.16
N ARG A 172 11.27 19.48 -9.25
CA ARG A 172 11.92 20.19 -8.13
C ARG A 172 11.08 21.38 -7.67
N GLN A 173 10.52 22.16 -8.61
CA GLN A 173 9.63 23.29 -8.30
C GLN A 173 8.36 22.85 -7.60
N GLU A 174 7.78 21.73 -8.04
CA GLU A 174 6.58 21.16 -7.42
C GLU A 174 6.86 20.60 -6.02
N PHE A 175 7.97 19.87 -5.81
CA PHE A 175 8.36 19.48 -4.46
C PHE A 175 8.64 20.68 -3.54
N ALA A 176 9.24 21.75 -4.06
CA ALA A 176 9.42 22.97 -3.30
C ALA A 176 8.09 23.67 -2.98
N ALA A 177 7.07 23.53 -3.85
CA ALA A 177 5.71 23.98 -3.53
C ALA A 177 5.07 23.17 -2.43
N GLU A 178 5.22 21.82 -2.46
CA GLU A 178 4.76 20.95 -1.38
C GLU A 178 5.42 21.30 -0.05
N LEU A 179 6.72 21.51 -0.03
CA LEU A 179 7.46 21.89 1.18
C LEU A 179 7.06 23.25 1.77
N ARG A 180 6.52 24.17 0.95
CA ARG A 180 5.91 25.41 1.48
C ARG A 180 4.59 25.16 2.21
N LEU A 181 3.84 24.14 1.80
CA LEU A 181 2.58 23.75 2.41
C LEU A 181 2.79 22.79 3.58
N ASN A 182 3.74 21.89 3.46
CA ASN A 182 4.11 20.88 4.45
C ASN A 182 5.64 20.87 4.68
N PRO A 183 6.18 21.79 5.51
CA PRO A 183 7.63 21.86 5.78
C PRO A 183 8.22 20.66 6.52
N ALA A 184 7.37 19.75 7.00
CA ALA A 184 7.78 18.54 7.72
C ALA A 184 7.77 17.28 6.83
N ASP A 185 7.62 17.43 5.51
CA ASP A 185 7.64 16.30 4.58
C ASP A 185 9.08 15.82 4.31
N ALA A 186 9.50 14.81 5.08
CA ALA A 186 10.82 14.20 4.93
C ALA A 186 11.00 13.54 3.55
N VAL A 187 9.91 13.08 2.92
CA VAL A 187 10.00 12.41 1.61
C VAL A 187 10.19 13.44 0.51
N ALA A 188 9.48 14.56 0.56
CA ALA A 188 9.67 15.66 -0.40
C ALA A 188 11.10 16.23 -0.30
N GLU A 189 11.64 16.43 0.90
CA GLU A 189 13.04 16.83 1.11
C GLU A 189 14.00 15.83 0.47
N TYR A 190 13.81 14.55 0.69
CA TYR A 190 14.63 13.50 0.08
C TYR A 190 14.56 13.54 -1.46
N GLN A 191 13.38 13.72 -2.05
CA GLN A 191 13.20 13.79 -3.49
C GLN A 191 13.91 15.01 -4.11
N VAL A 192 13.85 16.17 -3.45
CA VAL A 192 14.63 17.34 -3.88
C VAL A 192 16.14 17.04 -3.88
N GLY A 193 16.62 16.39 -2.82
CA GLY A 193 18.03 15.95 -2.72
C GLY A 193 18.42 15.02 -3.87
N GLN A 194 17.56 14.08 -4.25
CA GLN A 194 17.80 13.18 -5.39
C GLN A 194 17.91 13.94 -6.73
N ILE A 195 16.98 14.87 -6.98
CA ILE A 195 17.02 15.70 -8.19
C ILE A 195 18.31 16.52 -8.23
N LEU A 196 18.70 17.15 -7.14
CA LEU A 196 19.94 17.93 -7.03
C LEU A 196 21.18 17.08 -7.25
N THR A 197 21.16 15.81 -6.79
CA THR A 197 22.23 14.86 -7.06
C THR A 197 22.35 14.57 -8.57
N THR A 198 21.24 14.36 -9.24
CA THR A 198 21.18 14.16 -10.71
C THR A 198 21.66 15.41 -11.47
N GLN A 199 21.36 16.60 -10.91
CA GLN A 199 21.84 17.88 -11.46
C GLN A 199 23.31 18.20 -11.12
N LEU A 200 24.04 17.27 -10.52
CA LEU A 200 25.44 17.42 -10.09
C LEU A 200 25.65 18.58 -9.08
N LYS A 201 24.69 18.79 -8.18
CA LYS A 201 24.70 19.81 -7.12
C LYS A 201 24.82 19.14 -5.72
N PRO A 202 25.92 18.44 -5.42
CA PRO A 202 26.01 17.59 -4.21
C PRO A 202 25.94 18.38 -2.90
N ALA A 203 26.41 19.63 -2.85
CA ALA A 203 26.35 20.45 -1.65
C ALA A 203 24.91 20.86 -1.29
N GLU A 204 24.10 21.23 -2.31
CA GLU A 204 22.69 21.53 -2.11
C GLU A 204 21.91 20.23 -1.74
N ALA A 205 22.19 19.13 -2.43
CA ALA A 205 21.56 17.84 -2.15
C ALA A 205 21.79 17.39 -0.69
N ALA A 206 23.02 17.60 -0.16
CA ALA A 206 23.36 17.25 1.21
C ALA A 206 22.43 17.91 2.23
N ALA A 207 22.14 19.20 2.09
CA ALA A 207 21.27 19.93 3.00
C ALA A 207 19.86 19.34 3.04
N HIS A 208 19.31 18.98 1.89
CA HIS A 208 17.98 18.36 1.78
C HIS A 208 17.94 16.94 2.37
N PHE A 209 18.96 16.11 2.12
CA PHE A 209 19.04 14.78 2.74
C PHE A 209 19.21 14.85 4.26
N GLU A 210 20.05 15.77 4.77
CA GLU A 210 20.20 15.99 6.21
C GLU A 210 18.89 16.48 6.84
N ARG A 211 18.15 17.35 6.15
CA ARG A 211 16.84 17.78 6.60
C ARG A 211 15.85 16.62 6.63
N ALA A 212 15.84 15.75 5.62
CA ALA A 212 15.02 14.54 5.60
C ALA A 212 15.31 13.62 6.81
N VAL A 213 16.60 13.43 7.15
CA VAL A 213 17.02 12.64 8.34
C VAL A 213 16.62 13.32 9.65
N GLN A 214 16.65 14.67 9.73
CA GLN A 214 16.17 15.40 10.91
C GLN A 214 14.66 15.22 11.12
N LEU A 215 13.88 15.29 10.05
CA LEU A 215 12.43 15.13 10.08
C LEU A 215 12.00 13.69 10.37
N ARG A 216 12.74 12.71 9.81
CA ARG A 216 12.50 11.28 10.03
C ARG A 216 13.82 10.54 10.28
N PRO A 217 14.20 10.37 11.56
CA PRO A 217 15.51 9.82 11.94
C PRO A 217 15.80 8.37 11.52
N ASP A 218 14.77 7.61 11.17
CA ASP A 218 14.82 6.23 10.68
C ASP A 218 14.59 6.09 9.16
N PHE A 219 14.67 7.21 8.42
CA PHE A 219 14.52 7.21 6.97
C PHE A 219 15.78 6.60 6.32
N ALA A 220 15.74 5.30 6.07
CA ALA A 220 16.91 4.54 5.62
C ALA A 220 17.51 5.09 4.33
N GLU A 221 16.70 5.45 3.34
CA GLU A 221 17.15 5.98 2.06
C GLU A 221 17.88 7.32 2.22
N ALA A 222 17.37 8.20 3.09
CA ALA A 222 18.01 9.48 3.38
C ALA A 222 19.31 9.28 4.17
N LEU A 223 19.33 8.36 5.13
CA LEU A 223 20.56 7.97 5.86
C LEU A 223 21.64 7.46 4.91
N ILE A 224 21.29 6.60 3.95
CA ILE A 224 22.19 6.10 2.93
C ILE A 224 22.71 7.24 2.05
N ALA A 225 21.84 8.17 1.64
CA ALA A 225 22.23 9.32 0.81
C ALA A 225 23.26 10.22 1.54
N VAL A 226 23.01 10.58 2.80
CA VAL A 226 23.97 11.35 3.61
C VAL A 226 25.28 10.58 3.80
N ALA A 227 25.20 9.26 4.07
CA ALA A 227 26.38 8.44 4.26
C ALA A 227 27.24 8.35 2.98
N LYS A 228 26.64 8.28 1.80
CA LYS A 228 27.36 8.34 0.52
C LYS A 228 28.14 9.66 0.37
N ILE A 229 27.54 10.77 0.74
CA ILE A 229 28.21 12.07 0.72
C ILE A 229 29.38 12.09 1.73
N ARG A 230 29.19 11.58 2.97
CA ARG A 230 30.28 11.46 3.96
C ARG A 230 31.42 10.56 3.46
N SER A 231 31.06 9.43 2.81
CA SER A 231 32.05 8.50 2.23
C SER A 231 32.85 9.14 1.08
N GLY A 232 32.18 9.91 0.21
CA GLY A 232 32.84 10.67 -0.85
C GLY A 232 33.82 11.72 -0.31
N ALA A 233 33.52 12.29 0.85
CA ALA A 233 34.43 13.18 1.59
C ALA A 233 35.47 12.43 2.45
N LYS A 234 35.56 11.09 2.31
CA LYS A 234 36.46 10.21 3.11
C LYS A 234 36.15 10.20 4.61
N ARG A 235 34.99 10.66 5.04
CA ARG A 235 34.53 10.68 6.44
C ARG A 235 33.88 9.34 6.79
N TYR A 236 34.63 8.25 6.63
CA TYR A 236 34.13 6.88 6.74
C TYR A 236 33.52 6.54 8.10
N PRO A 237 34.10 6.94 9.26
CA PRO A 237 33.48 6.66 10.55
C PRO A 237 32.06 7.25 10.69
N GLU A 238 31.83 8.45 10.17
CA GLU A 238 30.50 9.07 10.18
C GLU A 238 29.53 8.35 9.23
N ALA A 239 30.02 7.95 8.05
CA ALA A 239 29.21 7.17 7.13
C ALA A 239 28.78 5.84 7.74
N VAL A 240 29.67 5.14 8.46
CA VAL A 240 29.37 3.89 9.17
C VAL A 240 28.21 4.10 10.16
N VAL A 241 28.26 5.11 11.02
CA VAL A 241 27.19 5.39 12.01
C VAL A 241 25.83 5.59 11.34
N LEU A 242 25.78 6.30 10.22
CA LEU A 242 24.54 6.53 9.47
C LEU A 242 24.02 5.24 8.83
N LEU A 243 24.91 4.41 8.28
CA LEU A 243 24.55 3.18 7.60
C LEU A 243 24.13 2.07 8.59
N GLU A 244 24.75 2.00 9.78
CA GLU A 244 24.28 1.14 10.87
C GLU A 244 22.83 1.49 11.28
N ARG A 245 22.50 2.79 11.32
CA ARG A 245 21.10 3.24 11.54
C ARG A 245 20.19 2.84 10.39
N ALA A 246 20.64 2.96 9.14
CA ALA A 246 19.84 2.57 7.97
C ALA A 246 19.55 1.06 7.98
N VAL A 247 20.54 0.22 8.27
CA VAL A 247 20.36 -1.23 8.42
C VAL A 247 19.41 -1.57 9.56
N LYS A 248 19.52 -0.86 10.70
CA LYS A 248 18.59 -1.04 11.82
C LYS A 248 17.14 -0.68 11.44
N ALA A 249 16.94 0.38 10.66
CA ALA A 249 15.62 0.82 10.19
C ALA A 249 15.03 -0.16 9.16
N GLN A 250 15.86 -0.69 8.27
CA GLN A 250 15.46 -1.62 7.21
C GLN A 250 16.43 -2.81 7.13
N PRO A 251 16.26 -3.86 7.96
CA PRO A 251 17.19 -4.98 8.08
C PRO A 251 17.35 -5.87 6.83
N ASN A 252 16.47 -5.71 5.84
CA ASN A 252 16.54 -6.44 4.58
C ASN A 252 16.85 -5.52 3.38
N ALA A 253 17.27 -4.27 3.63
CA ALA A 253 17.64 -3.34 2.56
C ALA A 253 19.05 -3.65 2.05
N GLU A 254 19.17 -4.37 0.92
CA GLU A 254 20.45 -4.71 0.30
C GLU A 254 21.36 -3.49 0.11
N ALA A 255 20.77 -2.37 -0.33
CA ALA A 255 21.52 -1.13 -0.53
C ALA A 255 22.15 -0.59 0.77
N ALA A 256 21.49 -0.74 1.93
CA ALA A 256 22.03 -0.33 3.22
C ALA A 256 23.26 -1.19 3.60
N HIS A 257 23.13 -2.51 3.52
CA HIS A 257 24.19 -3.47 3.79
C HIS A 257 25.39 -3.28 2.83
N TYR A 258 25.11 -3.10 1.54
CA TYR A 258 26.18 -2.88 0.55
C TYR A 258 26.99 -1.60 0.86
N ASN A 259 26.31 -0.48 1.10
CA ASN A 259 27.01 0.76 1.43
C ASN A 259 27.74 0.67 2.77
N LEU A 260 27.20 -0.05 3.77
CA LEU A 260 27.84 -0.27 5.06
C LEU A 260 29.09 -1.16 4.90
N MET A 261 29.02 -2.23 4.11
CA MET A 261 30.16 -3.06 3.76
C MET A 261 31.28 -2.22 3.15
N VAL A 262 30.97 -1.35 2.19
CA VAL A 262 31.94 -0.47 1.54
C VAL A 262 32.53 0.53 2.54
N ALA A 263 31.71 1.13 3.40
CA ALA A 263 32.17 2.06 4.42
C ALA A 263 33.10 1.39 5.45
N TYR A 264 32.78 0.17 5.90
CA TYR A 264 33.65 -0.61 6.78
C TYR A 264 34.98 -0.93 6.15
N ARG A 265 35.00 -1.37 4.87
CA ARG A 265 36.26 -1.64 4.15
C ARG A 265 37.13 -0.40 4.09
N ASN A 266 36.57 0.75 3.77
CA ASN A 266 37.31 2.01 3.67
C ASN A 266 37.73 2.56 5.05
N ALA A 267 37.06 2.15 6.13
CA ALA A 267 37.42 2.45 7.52
C ALA A 267 38.46 1.45 8.10
N GLY A 268 38.93 0.45 7.33
CA GLY A 268 39.83 -0.58 7.79
C GLY A 268 39.18 -1.69 8.65
N ARG A 269 37.88 -1.77 8.69
CA ARG A 269 37.08 -2.72 9.50
C ARG A 269 36.69 -3.96 8.66
N ALA A 270 37.69 -4.76 8.29
CA ALA A 270 37.56 -5.87 7.34
C ALA A 270 36.56 -6.96 7.82
N GLU A 271 36.60 -7.29 9.12
CA GLU A 271 35.69 -8.31 9.71
C GLU A 271 34.21 -7.87 9.65
N ASP A 272 33.95 -6.58 9.95
CA ASP A 272 32.64 -6.02 9.87
C ASP A 272 32.12 -6.02 8.43
N ALA A 273 32.96 -5.66 7.48
CA ALA A 273 32.63 -5.73 6.05
C ALA A 273 32.30 -7.16 5.59
N GLN A 274 32.99 -8.17 6.12
CA GLN A 274 32.65 -9.56 5.79
C GLN A 274 31.33 -10.01 6.37
N ARG A 275 30.96 -9.52 7.56
CA ARG A 275 29.60 -9.77 8.13
C ARG A 275 28.51 -9.20 7.23
N GLU A 276 28.64 -7.95 6.80
CA GLU A 276 27.68 -7.32 5.89
C GLU A 276 27.56 -8.06 4.54
N LYS A 277 28.68 -8.57 4.02
CA LYS A 277 28.65 -9.41 2.81
C LYS A 277 27.80 -10.66 3.01
N THR A 278 27.92 -11.32 4.15
CA THR A 278 27.11 -12.51 4.48
C THR A 278 25.62 -12.16 4.54
N GLU A 279 25.28 -11.00 5.09
CA GLU A 279 23.89 -10.53 5.13
C GLU A 279 23.36 -10.21 3.73
N ILE A 280 24.15 -9.62 2.84
CA ILE A 280 23.77 -9.41 1.44
C ILE A 280 23.49 -10.74 0.76
N ASP A 281 24.39 -11.74 0.93
CA ASP A 281 24.20 -13.08 0.38
C ASP A 281 22.90 -13.75 0.90
N ARG A 282 22.55 -13.53 2.18
CA ARG A 282 21.30 -14.00 2.78
C ARG A 282 20.07 -13.31 2.16
N ILE A 283 20.13 -11.99 1.97
CA ILE A 283 19.02 -11.19 1.40
C ILE A 283 18.79 -11.56 -0.06
N GLN A 284 19.85 -11.78 -0.83
CA GLN A 284 19.77 -12.13 -2.26
C GLN A 284 19.26 -13.56 -2.51
N LYS A 285 19.31 -14.42 -1.51
CA LYS A 285 18.80 -15.79 -1.56
C LYS A 285 17.60 -15.95 -0.60
N PRO A 286 16.51 -15.22 -0.83
CA PRO A 286 15.34 -15.44 0.00
C PRO A 286 14.89 -16.90 -0.13
N PRO A 287 14.38 -17.51 0.94
CA PRO A 287 13.78 -18.83 0.83
C PRO A 287 12.70 -18.77 -0.24
N GLU A 288 12.72 -19.74 -1.17
CA GLU A 288 11.67 -19.87 -2.17
C GLU A 288 10.34 -20.11 -1.45
N GLY A 289 9.57 -19.04 -1.25
CA GLY A 289 8.26 -19.09 -0.60
C GLY A 289 7.22 -19.67 -1.57
N GLU A 290 6.18 -20.30 -1.00
CA GLU A 290 5.05 -20.84 -1.77
C GLU A 290 4.40 -19.81 -2.67
N PHE A 291 4.34 -18.54 -2.22
CA PHE A 291 3.80 -17.43 -3.00
C PHE A 291 4.63 -17.11 -4.25
N THR A 292 5.97 -17.12 -4.14
CA THR A 292 6.87 -16.94 -5.29
C THR A 292 6.70 -18.06 -6.30
N ASN A 293 6.56 -19.30 -5.84
CA ASN A 293 6.30 -20.46 -6.69
C ASN A 293 4.90 -20.43 -7.33
N PHE A 294 3.93 -19.89 -6.61
CA PHE A 294 2.59 -19.62 -7.15
C PHE A 294 2.63 -18.59 -8.28
N LEU A 295 3.28 -17.45 -8.10
CA LEU A 295 3.43 -16.41 -9.13
C LEU A 295 4.17 -16.93 -10.37
N LYS A 296 5.26 -17.69 -10.19
CA LYS A 296 5.96 -18.35 -11.31
C LYS A 296 5.04 -19.25 -12.13
N ARG A 297 4.15 -20.01 -11.48
CA ARG A 297 3.16 -20.87 -12.16
C ARG A 297 2.11 -20.09 -12.94
N LEU A 298 1.75 -18.92 -12.51
CA LEU A 298 0.79 -18.02 -13.19
C LEU A 298 1.43 -17.22 -14.34
N GLY A 299 2.75 -17.37 -14.61
CA GLY A 299 3.46 -16.57 -15.61
C GLY A 299 3.62 -15.10 -15.22
N GLY A 300 3.39 -14.76 -13.96
CA GLY A 300 3.60 -13.42 -13.42
C GLY A 300 5.07 -13.07 -13.29
N PRO A 301 5.44 -11.76 -13.35
CA PRO A 301 6.78 -11.34 -13.03
C PRO A 301 7.12 -11.73 -11.59
N PRO A 302 8.39 -12.02 -11.27
CA PRO A 302 8.79 -12.25 -9.89
C PRO A 302 8.42 -11.02 -9.04
N PRO A 303 8.12 -11.19 -7.73
CA PRO A 303 7.87 -10.07 -6.85
C PRO A 303 9.07 -9.12 -6.88
N PRO A 304 8.86 -7.80 -6.75
CA PRO A 304 9.94 -6.83 -6.70
C PRO A 304 10.90 -7.21 -5.58
N LYS A 305 12.20 -7.22 -5.91
CA LYS A 305 13.28 -7.49 -4.96
C LYS A 305 13.40 -6.39 -3.92
#